data_2bddf4f86c3cfc2b3ecc55b073e63c13
#
_entry.id   2bddf4f86c3cfc2b3ecc55b073e63c13
#
_cell.length_a   1.000
_cell.length_b   1.000
_cell.length_c   1.000
_cell.angle_alpha   90.00
_cell.angle_beta   90.00
_cell.angle_gamma   90.00
#
_symmetry.space_group_name_H-M   'P 1'
#
loop_
_entity.id
_entity.type
_entity.pdbx_description
1 polymer ?
#
loop_
_entity_poly.entity_id
_entity_poly.type
_entity_poly.pdbx_seq_one_letter_code
_entity_poly.pdbx_strand_id
1 'polypeptide(L)'
;DWSSDVCSSDLYFAKIAREEGFEDVAKHFEHTADQEIKHAWGHLELLIGKPSTKECLEKAIEGETYEFTHMYPQMEAEARGEGLLSAAQEAAEQIAESKEHAEQFAAVLAKAEKRFHALKKVEERHANAYKQVLETL
;
A
#
# COMPACT_ATOMS: atom_id res chain seq x y z
N ASP A 1 -5.37 -4.38 11.96
CA ASP A 1 -4.50 -3.57 12.82
C ASP A 1 -5.26 -2.32 13.25
N TRP A 2 -5.49 -2.17 14.56
CA TRP A 2 -6.26 -1.08 15.16
C TRP A 2 -5.83 0.32 14.69
N SER A 3 -4.55 0.57 14.47
CA SER A 3 -4.03 1.90 14.09
C SER A 3 -4.40 2.34 12.68
N SER A 4 -4.51 1.42 11.73
CA SER A 4 -4.98 1.74 10.38
C SER A 4 -6.47 2.05 10.36
N ASP A 5 -7.26 1.38 11.18
CA ASP A 5 -8.70 1.61 11.31
C ASP A 5 -8.99 2.97 11.93
N VAL A 6 -8.23 3.41 12.94
CA VAL A 6 -8.38 4.73 13.58
C VAL A 6 -8.10 5.85 12.58
N CYS A 7 -7.02 5.77 11.81
CA CYS A 7 -6.69 6.76 10.78
C CYS A 7 -7.80 6.90 9.73
N SER A 8 -8.32 5.77 9.22
CA SER A 8 -9.41 5.76 8.23
C SER A 8 -10.69 6.36 8.79
N SER A 9 -11.02 6.06 10.06
CA SER A 9 -12.18 6.63 10.75
C SER A 9 -12.05 8.13 10.92
N ASP A 10 -10.89 8.64 11.32
CA ASP A 10 -10.65 10.08 11.50
C ASP A 10 -10.83 10.84 10.18
N LEU A 11 -10.32 10.31 9.06
CA LEU A 11 -10.53 10.92 7.75
C LEU A 11 -12.01 10.94 7.34
N TYR A 12 -12.77 9.89 7.66
CA TYR A 12 -14.20 9.86 7.42
C TYR A 12 -14.93 10.87 8.30
N PHE A 13 -14.58 11.00 9.58
CA PHE A 13 -15.16 12.00 10.49
C PHE A 13 -14.83 13.43 10.05
N ALA A 14 -13.61 13.66 9.53
CA ALA A 14 -13.26 14.94 8.91
C ALA A 14 -14.18 15.29 7.73
N LYS A 15 -14.47 14.31 6.87
CA LYS A 15 -15.42 14.49 5.76
C LYS A 15 -16.81 14.90 6.26
N ILE A 16 -17.36 14.17 7.26
CA ILE A 16 -18.68 14.50 7.84
C ILE A 16 -18.68 15.89 8.45
N ALA A 17 -17.68 16.23 9.27
CA ALA A 17 -17.57 17.55 9.88
C ALA A 17 -17.55 18.68 8.82
N ARG A 18 -16.87 18.47 7.71
CA ARG A 18 -16.80 19.43 6.60
C ARG A 18 -18.14 19.56 5.89
N GLU A 19 -18.85 18.47 5.65
CA GLU A 19 -20.20 18.47 5.07
C GLU A 19 -21.21 19.22 5.95
N GLU A 20 -21.04 19.17 7.27
CA GLU A 20 -21.84 19.90 8.26
C GLU A 20 -21.39 21.37 8.47
N GLY A 21 -20.29 21.80 7.84
CA GLY A 21 -19.76 23.16 7.92
C GLY A 21 -18.80 23.43 9.09
N PHE A 22 -18.33 22.39 9.79
CA PHE A 22 -17.39 22.50 10.90
C PHE A 22 -15.94 22.30 10.45
N GLU A 23 -15.42 23.26 9.70
CA GLU A 23 -14.08 23.16 9.07
C GLU A 23 -12.94 23.01 10.11
N ASP A 24 -13.04 23.66 11.27
CA ASP A 24 -12.00 23.54 12.30
C ASP A 24 -11.99 22.14 12.94
N VAL A 25 -13.15 21.52 13.09
CA VAL A 25 -13.27 20.13 13.55
C VAL A 25 -12.72 19.17 12.52
N ALA A 26 -13.02 19.37 11.23
CA ALA A 26 -12.50 18.57 10.14
C ALA A 26 -10.96 18.59 10.12
N LYS A 27 -10.35 19.77 10.21
CA LYS A 27 -8.88 19.91 10.28
C LYS A 27 -8.27 19.23 11.50
N HIS A 28 -8.96 19.22 12.63
CA HIS A 28 -8.49 18.51 13.81
C HIS A 28 -8.43 17.00 13.58
N PHE A 29 -9.48 16.41 13.00
CA PHE A 29 -9.47 15.00 12.62
C PHE A 29 -8.39 14.66 11.61
N GLU A 30 -8.21 15.49 10.57
CA GLU A 30 -7.13 15.28 9.57
C GLU A 30 -5.74 15.33 10.21
N HIS A 31 -5.52 16.25 11.14
CA HIS A 31 -4.25 16.33 11.87
C HIS A 31 -3.99 15.09 12.74
N THR A 32 -5.01 14.61 13.43
CA THR A 32 -4.91 13.37 14.23
C THR A 32 -4.62 12.16 13.33
N ALA A 33 -5.31 12.03 12.19
CA ALA A 33 -5.06 10.99 11.22
C ALA A 33 -3.59 10.98 10.72
N ASP A 34 -3.01 12.16 10.43
CA ASP A 34 -1.60 12.26 10.04
C ASP A 34 -0.63 11.79 11.14
N GLN A 35 -0.96 12.03 12.41
CA GLN A 35 -0.18 11.53 13.54
C GLN A 35 -0.28 10.01 13.68
N GLU A 36 -1.49 9.45 13.56
CA GLU A 36 -1.72 8.00 13.65
C GLU A 36 -1.04 7.23 12.51
N ILE A 37 -1.00 7.78 11.29
CA ILE A 37 -0.23 7.20 10.18
C ILE A 37 1.25 7.06 10.55
N LYS A 38 1.84 8.08 11.16
CA LYS A 38 3.26 8.05 11.57
C LYS A 38 3.53 7.01 12.67
N HIS A 39 2.59 6.87 13.62
CA HIS A 39 2.65 5.80 14.62
C HIS A 39 2.58 4.42 13.97
N ALA A 40 1.65 4.23 13.02
CA ALA A 40 1.52 2.98 12.27
C ALA A 40 2.79 2.63 11.49
N TRP A 41 3.44 3.60 10.85
CA TRP A 41 4.72 3.38 10.17
C TRP A 41 5.83 2.95 11.13
N GLY A 42 5.91 3.58 12.31
CA GLY A 42 6.86 3.17 13.35
C GLY A 42 6.65 1.73 13.80
N HIS A 43 5.40 1.32 14.03
CA HIS A 43 5.06 -0.05 14.38
C HIS A 43 5.36 -1.02 13.23
N LEU A 44 5.05 -0.64 11.99
CA LEU A 44 5.31 -1.48 10.82
C LEU A 44 6.81 -1.70 10.63
N GLU A 45 7.63 -0.66 10.80
CA GLU A 45 9.09 -0.78 10.71
C GLU A 45 9.67 -1.73 11.77
N LEU A 46 9.09 -1.73 12.99
CA LEU A 46 9.47 -2.69 14.03
C LEU A 46 9.08 -4.14 13.68
N LEU A 47 7.97 -4.34 12.96
CA LEU A 47 7.47 -5.67 12.61
C LEU A 47 8.18 -6.28 11.40
N ILE A 48 8.41 -5.51 10.37
CA ILE A 48 8.93 -6.00 9.08
C ILE A 48 10.32 -5.46 8.71
N GLY A 49 10.87 -4.58 9.53
CA GLY A 49 12.11 -3.86 9.23
C GLY A 49 11.92 -2.82 8.13
N LYS A 50 13.00 -2.49 7.44
CA LYS A 50 13.00 -1.53 6.34
C LYS A 50 13.16 -2.25 4.99
N PRO A 51 12.06 -2.67 4.36
CA PRO A 51 12.12 -3.39 3.10
C PRO A 51 12.57 -2.48 1.96
N SER A 52 13.17 -3.08 0.93
CA SER A 52 13.47 -2.40 -0.32
C SER A 52 12.17 -2.06 -1.09
N THR A 53 12.26 -1.14 -2.05
CA THR A 53 11.13 -0.81 -2.93
C THR A 53 10.59 -2.04 -3.66
N LYS A 54 11.48 -2.96 -4.07
CA LYS A 54 11.07 -4.22 -4.69
C LYS A 54 10.22 -5.06 -3.75
N GLU A 55 10.69 -5.29 -2.53
CA GLU A 55 9.95 -6.05 -1.51
C GLU A 55 8.62 -5.39 -1.14
N CYS A 56 8.56 -4.05 -1.12
CA CYS A 56 7.30 -3.32 -0.92
C CYS A 56 6.29 -3.61 -2.04
N LEU A 57 6.73 -3.60 -3.31
CA LEU A 57 5.88 -3.90 -4.45
C LEU A 57 5.41 -5.37 -4.45
N GLU A 58 6.30 -6.30 -4.12
CA GLU A 58 5.96 -7.73 -3.99
C GLU A 58 4.92 -7.95 -2.89
N LYS A 59 5.07 -7.30 -1.74
CA LYS A 59 4.08 -7.36 -0.65
C LYS A 59 2.74 -6.72 -1.01
N ALA A 60 2.74 -5.63 -1.75
CA ALA A 60 1.50 -5.01 -2.23
C ALA A 60 0.74 -5.95 -3.19
N ILE A 61 1.45 -6.58 -4.14
CA ILE A 61 0.86 -7.58 -5.06
C ILE A 61 0.29 -8.78 -4.28
N GLU A 62 1.01 -9.27 -3.27
CA GLU A 62 0.56 -10.36 -2.41
C GLU A 62 -0.71 -9.99 -1.65
N GLY A 63 -0.75 -8.79 -1.05
CA GLY A 63 -1.91 -8.28 -0.32
C GLY A 63 -3.15 -8.17 -1.21
N GLU A 64 -3.04 -7.45 -2.32
CA GLU A 64 -4.14 -7.30 -3.27
C GLU A 64 -4.62 -8.65 -3.83
N THR A 65 -3.68 -9.57 -4.10
CA THR A 65 -4.02 -10.94 -4.57
C THR A 65 -4.82 -11.70 -3.52
N TYR A 66 -4.44 -11.61 -2.25
CA TYR A 66 -5.19 -12.22 -1.15
C TYR A 66 -6.60 -11.61 -1.03
N GLU A 67 -6.72 -10.28 -1.16
CA GLU A 67 -7.98 -9.58 -1.09
C GLU A 67 -8.97 -10.06 -2.15
N PHE A 68 -8.59 -10.11 -3.42
CA PHE A 68 -9.52 -10.50 -4.48
C PHE A 68 -9.72 -12.01 -4.61
N THR A 69 -8.80 -12.85 -4.09
CA THR A 69 -8.94 -14.31 -4.19
C THR A 69 -9.58 -14.95 -2.96
N HIS A 70 -9.47 -14.34 -1.78
CA HIS A 70 -9.89 -14.92 -0.51
C HIS A 70 -10.78 -13.99 0.32
N MET A 71 -10.27 -12.80 0.67
CA MET A 71 -10.92 -11.93 1.64
C MET A 71 -12.28 -11.42 1.17
N TYR A 72 -12.32 -10.70 0.07
CA TYR A 72 -13.58 -10.15 -0.45
C TYR A 72 -14.56 -11.21 -0.97
N PRO A 73 -14.15 -12.32 -1.64
CA PRO A 73 -15.07 -13.40 -1.96
C PRO A 73 -15.71 -14.03 -0.71
N GLN A 74 -14.98 -14.18 0.39
CA GLN A 74 -15.54 -14.67 1.64
C GLN A 74 -16.54 -13.66 2.22
N MET A 75 -16.18 -12.39 2.29
CA MET A 75 -17.07 -11.31 2.77
C MET A 75 -18.35 -11.20 1.94
N GLU A 76 -18.25 -11.31 0.62
CA GLU A 76 -19.40 -11.31 -0.29
C GLU A 76 -20.35 -12.49 0.03
N ALA A 77 -19.80 -13.70 0.17
CA ALA A 77 -20.58 -14.89 0.46
C ALA A 77 -21.28 -14.80 1.83
N GLU A 78 -20.58 -14.33 2.86
CA GLU A 78 -21.13 -14.12 4.21
C GLU A 78 -22.26 -13.09 4.18
N ALA A 79 -22.03 -11.92 3.57
CA ALA A 79 -23.03 -10.86 3.45
C ALA A 79 -24.29 -11.34 2.69
N ARG A 80 -24.13 -12.14 1.63
CA ARG A 80 -25.27 -12.75 0.93
C ARG A 80 -26.03 -13.73 1.81
N GLY A 81 -25.30 -14.55 2.58
CA GLY A 81 -25.90 -15.50 3.53
C GLY A 81 -26.72 -14.82 4.62
N GLU A 82 -26.32 -13.63 5.04
CA GLU A 82 -27.03 -12.82 6.04
C GLU A 82 -28.09 -11.90 5.43
N GLY A 83 -28.26 -11.87 4.10
CA GLY A 83 -29.21 -11.00 3.43
C GLY A 83 -28.79 -9.52 3.33
N LEU A 84 -27.52 -9.22 3.59
CA LEU A 84 -26.92 -7.88 3.52
C LEU A 84 -26.49 -7.54 2.08
N LEU A 85 -27.46 -7.35 1.19
CA LEU A 85 -27.23 -7.23 -0.25
C LEU A 85 -26.32 -6.05 -0.64
N SER A 86 -26.42 -4.92 0.05
CA SER A 86 -25.54 -3.76 -0.22
C SER A 86 -24.09 -4.06 0.15
N ALA A 87 -23.84 -4.73 1.27
CA ALA A 87 -22.50 -5.14 1.67
C ALA A 87 -21.93 -6.20 0.72
N ALA A 88 -22.74 -7.12 0.23
CA ALA A 88 -22.33 -8.10 -0.76
C ALA A 88 -21.97 -7.45 -2.11
N GLN A 89 -22.73 -6.44 -2.52
CA GLN A 89 -22.44 -5.64 -3.72
C GLN A 89 -21.08 -4.92 -3.59
N GLU A 90 -20.86 -4.24 -2.47
CA GLU A 90 -19.61 -3.55 -2.15
C GLU A 90 -18.41 -4.52 -2.21
N ALA A 91 -18.52 -5.68 -1.56
CA ALA A 91 -17.47 -6.69 -1.59
C ALA A 91 -17.18 -7.19 -3.03
N ALA A 92 -18.22 -7.38 -3.86
CA ALA A 92 -18.07 -7.78 -5.26
C ALA A 92 -17.33 -6.70 -6.10
N GLU A 93 -17.58 -5.43 -5.84
CA GLU A 93 -16.87 -4.31 -6.47
C GLU A 93 -15.40 -4.29 -6.05
N GLN A 94 -15.11 -4.49 -4.76
CA GLN A 94 -13.74 -4.55 -4.23
C GLN A 94 -12.92 -5.72 -4.81
N ILE A 95 -13.53 -6.86 -5.14
CA ILE A 95 -12.87 -7.98 -5.85
C ILE A 95 -12.27 -7.49 -7.18
N ALA A 96 -13.05 -6.75 -7.97
CA ALA A 96 -12.60 -6.24 -9.26
C ALA A 96 -11.49 -5.18 -9.10
N GLU A 97 -11.63 -4.27 -8.14
CA GLU A 97 -10.66 -3.21 -7.87
C GLU A 97 -9.32 -3.78 -7.36
N SER A 98 -9.32 -4.69 -6.39
CA SER A 98 -8.08 -5.30 -5.87
C SER A 98 -7.36 -6.13 -6.94
N LYS A 99 -8.10 -6.77 -7.85
CA LYS A 99 -7.49 -7.44 -9.00
C LYS A 99 -6.77 -6.43 -9.91
N GLU A 100 -7.40 -5.31 -10.23
CA GLU A 100 -6.79 -4.24 -11.02
C GLU A 100 -5.56 -3.65 -10.32
N HIS A 101 -5.62 -3.41 -9.01
CA HIS A 101 -4.48 -2.94 -8.23
C HIS A 101 -3.31 -3.91 -8.27
N ALA A 102 -3.54 -5.22 -8.12
CA ALA A 102 -2.50 -6.24 -8.24
C ALA A 102 -1.81 -6.20 -9.61
N GLU A 103 -2.58 -6.06 -10.69
CA GLU A 103 -2.06 -5.94 -12.06
C GLU A 103 -1.25 -4.66 -12.26
N GLN A 104 -1.70 -3.53 -11.70
CA GLN A 104 -1.00 -2.26 -11.74
C GLN A 104 0.33 -2.32 -10.97
N PHE A 105 0.36 -2.88 -9.75
CA PHE A 105 1.59 -3.07 -8.99
C PHE A 105 2.56 -4.00 -9.70
N ALA A 106 2.09 -5.08 -10.33
CA ALA A 106 2.93 -5.98 -11.12
C ALA A 106 3.56 -5.26 -12.32
N ALA A 107 2.82 -4.39 -13.00
CA ALA A 107 3.34 -3.59 -14.11
C ALA A 107 4.40 -2.56 -13.62
N VAL A 108 4.18 -1.95 -12.47
CA VAL A 108 5.16 -1.04 -11.84
C VAL A 108 6.43 -1.80 -11.45
N LEU A 109 6.30 -2.98 -10.85
CA LEU A 109 7.43 -3.84 -10.50
C LEU A 109 8.27 -4.20 -11.73
N ALA A 110 7.64 -4.62 -12.82
CA ALA A 110 8.35 -4.96 -14.07
C ALA A 110 9.13 -3.77 -14.65
N LYS A 111 8.60 -2.54 -14.54
CA LYS A 111 9.33 -1.33 -14.93
C LYS A 111 10.48 -1.00 -13.98
N ALA A 112 10.27 -1.15 -12.67
CA ALA A 112 11.29 -0.91 -11.66
C ALA A 112 12.45 -1.89 -11.79
N GLU A 113 12.20 -3.17 -12.05
CA GLU A 113 13.24 -4.18 -12.26
C GLU A 113 14.13 -3.85 -13.45
N LYS A 114 13.58 -3.37 -14.56
CA LYS A 114 14.39 -2.90 -15.70
C LYS A 114 15.32 -1.76 -15.31
N ARG A 115 14.85 -0.81 -14.49
CA ARG A 115 15.66 0.32 -13.99
C ARG A 115 16.75 -0.14 -13.02
N PHE A 116 16.44 -1.03 -12.10
CA PHE A 116 17.40 -1.60 -11.15
C PHE A 116 18.50 -2.37 -11.89
N HIS A 117 18.15 -3.16 -12.91
CA HIS A 117 19.10 -3.88 -13.73
C HIS A 117 20.03 -2.93 -14.52
N ALA A 118 19.49 -1.84 -15.08
CA ALA A 118 20.28 -0.83 -15.78
C ALA A 118 21.26 -0.12 -14.83
N LEU A 119 20.81 0.26 -13.63
CA LEU A 119 21.67 0.89 -12.61
C LEU A 119 22.78 -0.05 -12.16
N LYS A 120 22.49 -1.32 -11.91
CA LYS A 120 23.50 -2.31 -11.54
C LYS A 120 24.60 -2.41 -12.61
N LYS A 121 24.25 -2.43 -13.88
CA LYS A 121 25.24 -2.45 -14.98
C LYS A 121 26.12 -1.20 -15.03
N VAL A 122 25.58 -0.04 -14.66
CA VAL A 122 26.34 1.21 -14.58
C VAL A 122 27.31 1.16 -13.41
N GLU A 123 26.88 0.71 -12.24
CA GLU A 123 27.72 0.55 -11.05
C GLU A 123 28.86 -0.44 -11.27
N GLU A 124 28.57 -1.59 -11.90
CA GLU A 124 29.59 -2.58 -12.27
C GLU A 124 30.65 -2.00 -13.23
N ARG A 125 30.26 -1.17 -14.21
CA ARG A 125 31.20 -0.47 -15.09
C ARG A 125 32.07 0.51 -14.33
N HIS A 126 31.50 1.29 -13.41
CA HIS A 126 32.25 2.22 -12.57
C HIS A 126 33.24 1.47 -11.66
N ALA A 127 32.80 0.42 -11.00
CA ALA A 127 33.67 -0.41 -10.15
C ALA A 127 34.84 -1.01 -10.93
N ASN A 128 34.60 -1.53 -12.14
CA ASN A 128 35.65 -2.05 -13.00
C ASN A 128 36.63 -0.96 -13.47
N ALA A 129 36.16 0.24 -13.81
CA ALA A 129 36.97 1.36 -14.17
C ALA A 129 37.89 1.79 -13.01
N TYR A 130 37.39 1.88 -11.78
CA TYR A 130 38.19 2.17 -10.59
C TYR A 130 39.24 1.09 -10.32
N LYS A 131 38.87 -0.18 -10.49
CA LYS A 131 39.81 -1.30 -10.32
C LYS A 131 40.96 -1.22 -11.34
N GLN A 132 40.67 -0.94 -12.60
CA GLN A 132 41.68 -0.76 -13.63
C GLN A 132 42.67 0.37 -13.31
N VAL A 133 42.14 1.52 -12.80
CA VAL A 133 43.01 2.64 -12.38
C VAL A 133 43.93 2.22 -11.23
N LEU A 134 43.42 1.48 -10.24
CA LEU A 134 44.20 0.98 -9.12
C LEU A 134 45.33 0.02 -9.57
N GLU A 135 45.09 -0.81 -10.59
CA GLU A 135 46.08 -1.74 -11.13
C GLU A 135 47.20 -1.03 -11.91
N THR A 136 47.01 0.22 -12.29
CA THR A 136 48.01 1.03 -13.02
C THR A 136 48.86 1.93 -12.11
N LEU A 137 48.56 2.01 -10.81
CA LEU A 137 49.31 2.75 -9.78
C LEU A 137 50.36 1.84 -9.16
#